data_3e991f22b25a4ce269a8a302c40d780a
#
_entry.id   3e991f22b25a4ce269a8a302c40d780a
#
_cell.length_a   1.000
_cell.length_b   1.000
_cell.length_c   1.000
_cell.angle_alpha   90.00
_cell.angle_beta   90.00
_cell.angle_gamma   90.00
#
_symmetry.space_group_name_H-M   'P 1'
#
loop_
_entity.id
_entity.type
_entity.pdbx_description
1 polymer ?
#
loop_
_entity_poly.entity_id
_entity_poly.type
_entity_poly.pdbx_seq_one_letter_code
_entity_poly.pdbx_strand_id
1 'polypeptide(L)'
;MISGTLRASDGVELYWREWPAIRPLRAVLVILHGVGEHGGRYKALAAGLGARGIACFVFDHRGHGRSTGPRGHVDCWDRYESDVCEFLDEVVQDQLSTPFYLYGHSMGSLICLKMAIGGLVREYQGFGGWVISGASIFPSGVAKRHLVVMARLLSRIFPRLTMNLGIPSTALSHDQDIVDAYDDDPLVVRRATVRWGTEALDTIEFIKREAAQISDPMLLIHGSSDPLSEAYGSRWLAERVDGETDLIVYDGSLHEPHNDPKYADVAGDVLRWIQR
;
A
#
# COMPACT_ATOMS: atom_id res chain seq x y z
N MET A 1 11.64 -11.38 13.80
CA MET A 1 11.63 -10.76 12.46
C MET A 1 12.79 -11.35 11.65
N ILE A 2 12.53 -11.81 10.46
CA ILE A 2 13.49 -12.26 9.44
C ILE A 2 13.59 -11.15 8.39
N SER A 3 14.70 -11.02 7.70
CA SER A 3 14.83 -10.05 6.61
C SER A 3 15.84 -10.53 5.58
N GLY A 4 15.71 -10.02 4.37
CA GLY A 4 16.59 -10.35 3.25
C GLY A 4 16.48 -9.32 2.14
N THR A 5 17.05 -9.65 1.01
CA THR A 5 17.00 -8.85 -0.21
C THR A 5 16.63 -9.75 -1.37
N LEU A 6 15.65 -9.34 -2.15
CA LEU A 6 15.29 -9.93 -3.43
C LEU A 6 15.91 -9.06 -4.54
N ARG A 7 16.56 -9.67 -5.51
CA ARG A 7 17.02 -8.96 -6.70
C ARG A 7 15.98 -9.14 -7.81
N ALA A 8 15.27 -8.07 -8.10
CA ALA A 8 14.27 -8.03 -9.17
C ALA A 8 14.93 -8.28 -10.55
N SER A 9 14.13 -8.71 -11.52
CA SER A 9 14.59 -9.07 -12.88
C SER A 9 15.29 -7.92 -13.62
N ASP A 10 14.98 -6.66 -13.27
CA ASP A 10 15.65 -5.47 -13.80
C ASP A 10 16.87 -5.01 -12.97
N GLY A 11 17.26 -5.79 -11.97
CA GLY A 11 18.45 -5.58 -11.15
C GLY A 11 18.25 -4.69 -9.91
N VAL A 12 17.04 -4.20 -9.67
CA VAL A 12 16.72 -3.47 -8.42
C VAL A 12 16.73 -4.46 -7.25
N GLU A 13 17.32 -4.06 -6.14
CA GLU A 13 17.34 -4.86 -4.91
C GLU A 13 16.22 -4.38 -3.99
N LEU A 14 15.27 -5.27 -3.68
CA LEU A 14 14.13 -5.04 -2.81
C LEU A 14 14.44 -5.61 -1.43
N TYR A 15 14.55 -4.75 -0.44
CA TYR A 15 14.74 -5.16 0.95
C TYR A 15 13.41 -5.58 1.56
N TRP A 16 13.35 -6.79 2.16
CA TRP A 16 12.13 -7.30 2.74
C TRP A 16 12.27 -7.73 4.19
N ARG A 17 11.14 -7.84 4.87
CA ARG A 17 10.98 -8.30 6.25
C ARG A 17 9.84 -9.30 6.34
N GLU A 18 10.02 -10.28 7.23
CA GLU A 18 8.98 -11.19 7.67
C GLU A 18 8.80 -11.07 9.18
N TRP A 19 7.57 -10.96 9.62
CA TRP A 19 7.14 -11.16 10.99
C TRP A 19 6.39 -12.49 11.04
N PRO A 20 7.04 -13.57 11.55
CA PRO A 20 6.42 -14.89 11.60
C PRO A 20 5.19 -14.91 12.50
N ALA A 21 4.21 -15.72 12.14
CA ALA A 21 3.07 -15.98 13.00
C ALA A 21 3.48 -16.81 14.21
N ILE A 22 2.82 -16.55 15.34
CA ILE A 22 2.79 -17.48 16.45
C ILE A 22 1.85 -18.62 16.04
N ARG A 23 2.38 -19.86 16.03
CA ARG A 23 1.64 -21.03 15.52
C ARG A 23 0.35 -21.31 16.30
N PRO A 24 -0.69 -21.84 15.65
CA PRO A 24 -0.71 -22.31 14.25
C PRO A 24 -0.83 -21.15 13.24
N LEU A 25 -0.09 -21.28 12.11
CA LEU A 25 -0.24 -20.38 10.98
C LEU A 25 -1.63 -20.55 10.36
N ARG A 26 -2.35 -19.45 10.20
CA ARG A 26 -3.71 -19.41 9.64
C ARG A 26 -3.77 -18.76 8.27
N ALA A 27 -2.99 -17.71 8.09
CA ALA A 27 -2.91 -16.95 6.85
C ALA A 27 -1.58 -16.22 6.73
N VAL A 28 -1.30 -15.75 5.53
CA VAL A 28 -0.18 -14.86 5.20
C VAL A 28 -0.75 -13.52 4.74
N LEU A 29 -0.16 -12.42 5.19
CA LEU A 29 -0.46 -11.07 4.72
C LEU A 29 0.78 -10.45 4.10
N VAL A 30 0.71 -10.10 2.83
CA VAL A 30 1.76 -9.34 2.15
C VAL A 30 1.38 -7.87 2.13
N ILE A 31 2.22 -7.01 2.70
CA ILE A 31 1.93 -5.59 2.92
C ILE A 31 2.69 -4.74 1.89
N LEU A 32 1.98 -3.89 1.19
CA LEU A 32 2.46 -2.88 0.25
C LEU A 32 2.30 -1.50 0.88
N HIS A 33 3.40 -0.86 1.22
CA HIS A 33 3.42 0.40 1.95
C HIS A 33 3.09 1.62 1.08
N GLY A 34 2.86 2.78 1.71
CA GLY A 34 2.55 4.05 1.07
C GLY A 34 3.77 4.77 0.47
N VAL A 35 3.51 5.87 -0.22
CA VAL A 35 4.59 6.71 -0.78
C VAL A 35 5.38 7.39 0.34
N GLY A 36 6.69 7.44 0.16
CA GLY A 36 7.58 8.12 1.09
C GLY A 36 7.95 7.32 2.33
N GLU A 37 7.20 6.30 2.69
CA GLU A 37 7.46 5.44 3.84
C GLU A 37 8.23 4.16 3.48
N HIS A 38 8.22 3.17 4.35
CA HIS A 38 8.86 1.86 4.17
C HIS A 38 8.24 0.79 5.08
N GLY A 39 8.49 -0.49 4.78
CA GLY A 39 7.89 -1.63 5.48
C GLY A 39 8.14 -1.70 6.99
N GLY A 40 9.18 -1.07 7.51
CA GLY A 40 9.47 -1.04 8.94
C GLY A 40 8.39 -0.38 9.80
N ARG A 41 7.58 0.50 9.23
CA ARG A 41 6.48 1.21 9.90
C ARG A 41 5.28 0.31 10.23
N TYR A 42 5.22 -0.89 9.63
CA TYR A 42 4.15 -1.87 9.85
C TYR A 42 4.42 -2.84 11.02
N LYS A 43 5.46 -2.58 11.82
CA LYS A 43 5.87 -3.46 12.94
C LYS A 43 4.73 -3.71 13.94
N ALA A 44 3.98 -2.68 14.32
CA ALA A 44 2.91 -2.80 15.31
C ALA A 44 1.74 -3.63 14.74
N LEU A 45 1.30 -3.34 13.51
CA LEU A 45 0.27 -4.13 12.81
C LEU A 45 0.70 -5.58 12.67
N ALA A 46 1.91 -5.83 12.18
CA ALA A 46 2.44 -7.17 11.96
C ALA A 46 2.58 -7.96 13.28
N ALA A 47 2.98 -7.32 14.38
CA ALA A 47 3.03 -7.96 15.69
C ALA A 47 1.63 -8.34 16.20
N GLY A 48 0.64 -7.46 16.03
CA GLY A 48 -0.75 -7.72 16.36
C GLY A 48 -1.36 -8.87 15.56
N LEU A 49 -1.07 -8.96 14.27
CA LEU A 49 -1.48 -10.04 13.38
C LEU A 49 -0.73 -11.34 13.67
N GLY A 50 0.59 -11.27 13.91
CA GLY A 50 1.42 -12.42 14.26
C GLY A 50 0.95 -13.13 15.52
N ALA A 51 0.54 -12.37 16.55
CA ALA A 51 -0.06 -12.91 17.76
C ALA A 51 -1.39 -13.65 17.51
N ARG A 52 -2.03 -13.39 16.37
CA ARG A 52 -3.30 -13.98 15.94
C ARG A 52 -3.15 -15.09 14.87
N GLY A 53 -1.91 -15.50 14.57
CA GLY A 53 -1.60 -16.58 13.63
C GLY A 53 -1.48 -16.15 12.17
N ILE A 54 -1.27 -14.87 11.89
CA ILE A 54 -1.04 -14.35 10.54
C ILE A 54 0.43 -13.96 10.39
N ALA A 55 1.15 -14.60 9.48
CA ALA A 55 2.50 -14.17 9.11
C ALA A 55 2.42 -12.94 8.21
N CYS A 56 3.26 -11.93 8.47
CA CYS A 56 3.28 -10.72 7.68
C CYS A 56 4.61 -10.59 6.92
N PHE A 57 4.51 -10.37 5.63
CA PHE A 57 5.62 -10.05 4.76
C PHE A 57 5.47 -8.62 4.24
N VAL A 58 6.57 -7.91 4.16
CA VAL A 58 6.61 -6.57 3.56
C VAL A 58 7.96 -6.35 2.92
N PHE A 59 7.99 -5.80 1.73
CA PHE A 59 9.22 -5.29 1.14
C PHE A 59 9.15 -3.77 1.01
N ASP A 60 10.30 -3.13 1.08
CA ASP A 60 10.40 -1.71 0.77
C ASP A 60 10.32 -1.56 -0.75
N HIS A 61 9.35 -0.81 -1.27
CA HIS A 61 9.21 -0.58 -2.70
C HIS A 61 10.48 0.02 -3.32
N ARG A 62 10.71 -0.24 -4.61
CA ARG A 62 11.81 0.39 -5.34
C ARG A 62 11.89 1.89 -5.08
N GLY A 63 13.08 2.41 -4.82
CA GLY A 63 13.30 3.81 -4.48
C GLY A 63 12.79 4.25 -3.11
N HIS A 64 12.42 3.31 -2.21
CA HIS A 64 11.96 3.59 -0.85
C HIS A 64 12.76 2.78 0.18
N GLY A 65 12.70 3.21 1.44
CA GLY A 65 13.31 2.51 2.56
C GLY A 65 14.77 2.09 2.28
N ARG A 66 15.05 0.80 2.42
CA ARG A 66 16.37 0.19 2.17
C ARG A 66 16.52 -0.41 0.77
N SER A 67 15.46 -0.44 -0.01
CA SER A 67 15.51 -0.88 -1.41
C SER A 67 16.30 0.08 -2.28
N THR A 68 16.95 -0.46 -3.32
CA THR A 68 17.70 0.33 -4.28
C THR A 68 16.80 1.02 -5.32
N GLY A 69 17.39 1.74 -6.23
CA GLY A 69 16.69 2.53 -7.24
C GLY A 69 16.64 4.03 -6.92
N PRO A 70 16.30 4.89 -7.89
CA PRO A 70 16.19 6.32 -7.69
C PRO A 70 15.09 6.67 -6.68
N ARG A 71 15.40 7.50 -5.70
CA ARG A 71 14.50 7.78 -4.57
C ARG A 71 13.21 8.48 -5.03
N GLY A 72 12.04 7.91 -4.61
CA GLY A 72 10.73 8.43 -4.97
C GLY A 72 10.46 8.47 -6.47
N HIS A 73 10.98 7.49 -7.22
CA HIS A 73 10.88 7.42 -8.67
C HIS A 73 10.42 6.05 -9.14
N VAL A 74 9.65 6.05 -10.21
CA VAL A 74 9.35 4.87 -11.03
C VAL A 74 9.25 5.31 -12.50
N ASP A 75 9.78 4.53 -13.42
CA ASP A 75 9.70 4.84 -14.85
C ASP A 75 8.29 4.56 -15.42
N CYS A 76 7.65 3.49 -14.96
CA CYS A 76 6.25 3.15 -15.24
C CYS A 76 5.65 2.41 -14.03
N TRP A 77 4.34 2.55 -13.83
CA TRP A 77 3.64 1.97 -12.68
C TRP A 77 3.71 0.44 -12.64
N ASP A 78 3.72 -0.22 -13.80
CA ASP A 78 3.78 -1.68 -13.93
C ASP A 78 5.00 -2.31 -13.25
N ARG A 79 6.06 -1.52 -13.00
CA ARG A 79 7.23 -1.98 -12.24
C ARG A 79 6.89 -2.35 -10.81
N TYR A 80 5.96 -1.62 -10.16
CA TYR A 80 5.50 -1.99 -8.82
C TYR A 80 4.75 -3.32 -8.83
N GLU A 81 3.91 -3.54 -9.84
CA GLU A 81 3.17 -4.80 -10.01
C GLU A 81 4.12 -5.97 -10.24
N SER A 82 5.13 -5.79 -11.11
CA SER A 82 6.18 -6.80 -11.33
C SER A 82 6.94 -7.13 -10.05
N ASP A 83 7.32 -6.10 -9.25
CA ASP A 83 8.00 -6.30 -7.97
C ASP A 83 7.15 -7.16 -7.00
N VAL A 84 5.83 -6.94 -6.98
CA VAL A 84 4.93 -7.75 -6.14
C VAL A 84 4.90 -9.20 -6.62
N CYS A 85 4.74 -9.43 -7.93
CA CYS A 85 4.71 -10.79 -8.48
C CYS A 85 6.04 -11.52 -8.21
N GLU A 86 7.18 -10.88 -8.50
CA GLU A 86 8.50 -11.47 -8.23
C GLU A 86 8.71 -11.74 -6.73
N PHE A 87 8.19 -10.87 -5.85
CA PHE A 87 8.25 -11.09 -4.41
C PHE A 87 7.39 -12.28 -3.94
N LEU A 88 6.20 -12.44 -4.52
CA LEU A 88 5.36 -13.61 -4.26
C LEU A 88 6.05 -14.90 -4.72
N ASP A 89 6.62 -14.90 -5.91
CA ASP A 89 7.24 -16.07 -6.53
C ASP A 89 8.52 -16.51 -5.81
N GLU A 90 9.36 -15.58 -5.36
CA GLU A 90 10.70 -15.88 -4.87
C GLU A 90 10.81 -15.92 -3.35
N VAL A 91 9.96 -15.18 -2.65
CA VAL A 91 10.07 -15.03 -1.19
C VAL A 91 8.91 -15.66 -0.44
N VAL A 92 7.69 -15.53 -0.97
CA VAL A 92 6.48 -15.96 -0.25
C VAL A 92 6.01 -17.34 -0.70
N GLN A 93 6.46 -17.85 -1.85
CA GLN A 93 5.95 -19.06 -2.50
C GLN A 93 5.82 -20.29 -1.59
N ASP A 94 6.78 -20.55 -0.71
CA ASP A 94 6.75 -21.67 0.22
C ASP A 94 5.60 -21.62 1.21
N GLN A 95 4.96 -20.46 1.36
CA GLN A 95 3.84 -20.21 2.29
C GLN A 95 2.51 -20.04 1.57
N LEU A 96 2.49 -19.97 0.23
CA LEU A 96 1.27 -19.77 -0.56
C LEU A 96 0.34 -21.01 -0.59
N SER A 97 0.74 -22.13 0.01
CA SER A 97 -0.18 -23.24 0.33
C SER A 97 -1.15 -22.88 1.49
N THR A 98 -0.85 -21.85 2.26
CA THR A 98 -1.73 -21.25 3.26
C THR A 98 -2.50 -20.10 2.61
N PRO A 99 -3.78 -19.85 2.98
CA PRO A 99 -4.50 -18.68 2.47
C PRO A 99 -3.67 -17.41 2.63
N PHE A 100 -3.55 -16.61 1.56
CA PHE A 100 -2.81 -15.36 1.62
C PHE A 100 -3.62 -14.19 1.08
N TYR A 101 -3.27 -13.01 1.55
CA TYR A 101 -3.96 -11.74 1.28
C TYR A 101 -2.94 -10.65 0.99
N LEU A 102 -3.33 -9.68 0.19
CA LEU A 102 -2.52 -8.50 -0.09
C LEU A 102 -3.12 -7.27 0.63
N TYR A 103 -2.31 -6.61 1.44
CA TYR A 103 -2.68 -5.37 2.14
C TYR A 103 -1.97 -4.20 1.47
N GLY A 104 -2.73 -3.28 0.89
CA GLY A 104 -2.18 -2.06 0.29
C GLY A 104 -2.60 -0.82 1.04
N HIS A 105 -1.62 -0.01 1.48
CA HIS A 105 -1.89 1.27 2.12
C HIS A 105 -1.51 2.44 1.21
N SER A 106 -2.37 3.45 1.09
CA SER A 106 -2.08 4.68 0.34
C SER A 106 -1.59 4.38 -1.10
N MET A 107 -0.35 4.67 -1.48
CA MET A 107 0.23 4.23 -2.76
C MET A 107 0.10 2.72 -2.97
N GLY A 108 0.35 1.92 -1.93
CA GLY A 108 0.17 0.46 -1.98
C GLY A 108 -1.26 0.06 -2.33
N SER A 109 -2.27 0.86 -1.94
CA SER A 109 -3.65 0.65 -2.34
C SER A 109 -3.86 0.77 -3.85
N LEU A 110 -3.19 1.73 -4.49
CA LEU A 110 -3.25 1.90 -5.94
C LEU A 110 -2.59 0.73 -6.67
N ILE A 111 -1.49 0.19 -6.12
CA ILE A 111 -0.82 -1.00 -6.66
C ILE A 111 -1.77 -2.19 -6.57
N CYS A 112 -2.32 -2.48 -5.39
CA CYS A 112 -3.29 -3.57 -5.20
C CYS A 112 -4.50 -3.44 -6.14
N LEU A 113 -5.12 -2.27 -6.22
CA LEU A 113 -6.31 -2.06 -7.05
C LEU A 113 -6.03 -2.26 -8.54
N LYS A 114 -4.87 -1.79 -9.02
CA LYS A 114 -4.50 -2.01 -10.41
C LYS A 114 -4.22 -3.48 -10.70
N MET A 115 -3.53 -4.19 -9.80
CA MET A 115 -3.33 -5.64 -9.88
C MET A 115 -4.64 -6.43 -9.85
N ALA A 116 -5.62 -6.00 -9.01
CA ALA A 116 -6.93 -6.62 -8.92
C ALA A 116 -7.70 -6.49 -10.24
N ILE A 117 -7.69 -5.32 -10.89
CA ILE A 117 -8.27 -5.10 -12.21
C ILE A 117 -7.60 -6.01 -13.25
N GLY A 118 -6.27 -6.10 -13.23
CA GLY A 118 -5.49 -6.95 -14.14
C GLY A 118 -5.60 -8.45 -13.87
N GLY A 119 -6.14 -8.86 -12.72
CA GLY A 119 -6.24 -10.27 -12.32
C GLY A 119 -4.90 -10.95 -12.06
N LEU A 120 -3.85 -10.18 -11.80
CA LEU A 120 -2.45 -10.68 -11.75
C LEU A 120 -2.18 -11.73 -10.66
N VAL A 121 -2.99 -11.76 -9.60
CA VAL A 121 -2.81 -12.70 -8.48
C VAL A 121 -3.85 -13.83 -8.43
N ARG A 122 -4.81 -13.85 -9.35
CA ARG A 122 -5.87 -14.87 -9.38
C ARG A 122 -5.36 -16.27 -9.65
N GLU A 123 -4.23 -16.39 -10.33
CA GLU A 123 -3.61 -17.67 -10.64
C GLU A 123 -2.85 -18.29 -9.46
N TYR A 124 -2.56 -17.50 -8.43
CA TYR A 124 -1.91 -18.01 -7.23
C TYR A 124 -2.92 -18.78 -6.36
N GLN A 125 -2.63 -20.06 -6.17
CA GLN A 125 -3.46 -20.91 -5.31
C GLN A 125 -3.44 -20.37 -3.86
N GLY A 126 -4.62 -20.21 -3.26
CA GLY A 126 -4.75 -19.71 -1.88
C GLY A 126 -4.90 -18.20 -1.77
N PHE A 127 -4.94 -17.44 -2.88
CA PHE A 127 -5.28 -16.02 -2.81
C PHE A 127 -6.69 -15.83 -2.26
N GLY A 128 -6.81 -15.11 -1.13
CA GLY A 128 -8.06 -14.91 -0.41
C GLY A 128 -8.70 -13.54 -0.61
N GLY A 129 -7.95 -12.56 -1.13
CA GLY A 129 -8.49 -11.23 -1.40
C GLY A 129 -7.58 -10.07 -0.99
N TRP A 130 -8.15 -8.86 -1.05
CA TRP A 130 -7.46 -7.59 -0.89
C TRP A 130 -7.87 -6.89 0.40
N VAL A 131 -6.90 -6.32 1.12
CA VAL A 131 -7.14 -5.35 2.19
C VAL A 131 -6.61 -4.00 1.74
N ILE A 132 -7.49 -3.04 1.55
CA ILE A 132 -7.19 -1.70 1.03
C ILE A 132 -7.34 -0.69 2.15
N SER A 133 -6.25 -0.07 2.56
CA SER A 133 -6.21 0.90 3.65
C SER A 133 -5.87 2.30 3.12
N GLY A 134 -6.67 3.31 3.47
CA GLY A 134 -6.46 4.68 3.02
C GLY A 134 -6.45 4.80 1.50
N ALA A 135 -7.48 4.27 0.81
CA ALA A 135 -7.54 4.22 -0.65
C ALA A 135 -7.29 5.58 -1.30
N SER A 136 -6.15 5.74 -1.99
CA SER A 136 -5.71 7.02 -2.55
C SER A 136 -6.31 7.35 -3.93
N ILE A 137 -7.62 7.09 -4.09
CA ILE A 137 -8.35 7.34 -5.35
C ILE A 137 -8.80 8.80 -5.48
N PHE A 138 -9.07 9.44 -4.34
CA PHE A 138 -9.41 10.87 -4.27
C PHE A 138 -8.42 11.56 -3.33
N PRO A 139 -7.15 11.76 -3.77
CA PRO A 139 -6.16 12.44 -2.95
C PRO A 139 -6.56 13.90 -2.74
N SER A 140 -6.45 14.38 -1.52
CA SER A 140 -6.70 15.77 -1.17
C SER A 140 -5.68 16.70 -1.83
N GLY A 141 -6.08 17.91 -2.19
CA GLY A 141 -5.18 18.91 -2.75
C GLY A 141 -4.69 18.62 -4.17
N VAL A 142 -5.41 17.80 -4.94
CA VAL A 142 -5.07 17.55 -6.35
C VAL A 142 -4.90 18.86 -7.11
N ALA A 143 -3.76 18.97 -7.77
CA ALA A 143 -3.34 20.15 -8.49
C ALA A 143 -4.39 20.58 -9.56
N LYS A 144 -4.57 21.89 -9.72
CA LYS A 144 -5.43 22.44 -10.76
C LYS A 144 -5.09 21.83 -12.13
N ARG A 145 -6.10 21.64 -12.97
CA ARG A 145 -6.00 20.93 -14.25
C ARG A 145 -4.80 21.36 -15.13
N HIS A 146 -4.51 22.66 -15.18
CA HIS A 146 -3.36 23.18 -15.93
C HIS A 146 -2.01 22.76 -15.34
N LEU A 147 -1.90 22.59 -14.00
CA LEU A 147 -0.69 22.10 -13.34
C LEU A 147 -0.46 20.61 -13.63
N VAL A 148 -1.53 19.83 -13.71
CA VAL A 148 -1.46 18.42 -14.12
C VAL A 148 -0.94 18.29 -15.57
N VAL A 149 -1.45 19.11 -16.49
CA VAL A 149 -0.97 19.14 -17.88
C VAL A 149 0.50 19.52 -17.95
N MET A 150 0.91 20.54 -17.19
CA MET A 150 2.31 20.95 -17.11
C MET A 150 3.20 19.86 -16.50
N ALA A 151 2.73 19.18 -15.44
CA ALA A 151 3.44 18.05 -14.84
C ALA A 151 3.64 16.89 -15.84
N ARG A 152 2.63 16.58 -16.65
CA ARG A 152 2.74 15.57 -17.73
C ARG A 152 3.77 15.95 -18.80
N LEU A 153 3.85 17.22 -19.17
CA LEU A 153 4.90 17.70 -20.10
C LEU A 153 6.29 17.60 -19.46
N LEU A 154 6.44 18.09 -18.23
CA LEU A 154 7.70 18.02 -17.48
C LEU A 154 8.14 16.57 -17.24
N SER A 155 7.20 15.66 -16.98
CA SER A 155 7.48 14.24 -16.83
C SER A 155 8.11 13.59 -18.06
N ARG A 156 7.79 14.09 -19.26
CA ARG A 156 8.38 13.61 -20.51
C ARG A 156 9.78 14.15 -20.77
N ILE A 157 10.05 15.41 -20.38
CA ILE A 157 11.31 16.10 -20.67
C ILE A 157 12.32 15.93 -19.52
N PHE A 158 11.84 16.02 -18.28
CA PHE A 158 12.63 15.95 -17.06
C PHE A 158 12.02 14.95 -16.05
N PRO A 159 11.95 13.64 -16.39
CA PRO A 159 11.24 12.64 -15.59
C PRO A 159 11.74 12.54 -14.14
N ARG A 160 13.00 12.84 -13.91
CA ARG A 160 13.64 12.76 -12.57
C ARG A 160 13.62 14.09 -11.80
N LEU A 161 12.97 15.13 -12.32
CA LEU A 161 12.73 16.35 -11.54
C LEU A 161 11.90 16.00 -10.30
N THR A 162 12.41 16.38 -9.12
CA THR A 162 11.77 16.01 -7.84
C THR A 162 10.96 17.16 -7.28
N MET A 163 9.83 16.82 -6.65
CA MET A 163 8.96 17.71 -5.90
C MET A 163 8.82 17.21 -4.46
N ASN A 164 8.54 18.10 -3.52
CA ASN A 164 8.18 17.70 -2.17
C ASN A 164 6.81 17.00 -2.21
N LEU A 165 6.69 15.86 -1.52
CA LEU A 165 5.44 15.14 -1.38
C LEU A 165 4.39 15.95 -0.57
N GLY A 166 4.87 16.83 0.31
CA GLY A 166 3.98 17.70 1.11
C GLY A 166 3.10 16.94 2.10
N ILE A 167 3.54 15.76 2.55
CA ILE A 167 2.83 14.96 3.55
C ILE A 167 3.25 15.45 4.94
N PRO A 168 2.36 16.13 5.69
CA PRO A 168 2.66 16.50 7.06
C PRO A 168 2.55 15.23 7.95
N SER A 169 3.53 15.00 8.80
CA SER A 169 3.55 13.84 9.72
C SER A 169 2.32 13.78 10.63
N THR A 170 1.82 14.96 11.04
CA THR A 170 0.60 15.09 11.84
C THR A 170 -0.69 14.65 11.13
N ALA A 171 -0.65 14.40 9.81
CA ALA A 171 -1.77 13.86 9.05
C ALA A 171 -1.84 12.33 9.11
N LEU A 172 -0.80 11.67 9.62
CA LEU A 172 -0.66 10.21 9.59
C LEU A 172 -1.36 9.56 10.78
N SER A 173 -1.10 10.04 11.99
CA SER A 173 -1.59 9.45 13.24
C SER A 173 -1.80 10.52 14.30
N HIS A 174 -2.68 10.23 15.28
CA HIS A 174 -2.82 11.04 16.50
C HIS A 174 -1.77 10.68 17.57
N ASP A 175 -1.05 9.59 17.37
CA ASP A 175 0.03 9.17 18.26
C ASP A 175 1.29 9.98 17.98
N GLN A 176 1.70 10.81 18.96
CA GLN A 176 2.87 11.67 18.81
C GLN A 176 4.17 10.88 18.62
N ASP A 177 4.29 9.70 19.23
CA ASP A 177 5.48 8.84 19.05
C ASP A 177 5.60 8.36 17.59
N ILE A 178 4.48 8.09 16.92
CA ILE A 178 4.43 7.74 15.50
C ILE A 178 4.80 8.93 14.62
N VAL A 179 4.30 10.13 14.96
CA VAL A 179 4.61 11.39 14.26
C VAL A 179 6.10 11.70 14.35
N ASP A 180 6.66 11.68 15.58
CA ASP A 180 8.07 11.97 15.82
C ASP A 180 8.97 10.93 15.14
N ALA A 181 8.62 9.64 15.25
CA ALA A 181 9.35 8.57 14.56
C ALA A 181 9.36 8.74 13.04
N TYR A 182 8.26 9.21 12.44
CA TYR A 182 8.23 9.52 11.00
C TYR A 182 9.13 10.69 10.65
N ASP A 183 9.15 11.73 11.48
CA ASP A 183 9.94 12.94 11.22
C ASP A 183 11.46 12.69 11.35
N ASP A 184 11.86 11.85 12.28
CA ASP A 184 13.26 11.51 12.56
C ASP A 184 13.80 10.36 11.68
N ASP A 185 12.95 9.67 10.92
CA ASP A 185 13.35 8.48 10.15
C ASP A 185 14.10 8.87 8.86
N PRO A 186 15.41 8.53 8.75
CA PRO A 186 16.21 8.80 7.55
C PRO A 186 15.80 7.95 6.34
N LEU A 187 15.00 6.90 6.53
CA LEU A 187 14.49 6.04 5.45
C LEU A 187 13.24 6.63 4.79
N VAL A 188 12.60 7.61 5.42
CA VAL A 188 11.45 8.33 4.87
C VAL A 188 11.88 9.20 3.69
N VAL A 189 11.22 9.02 2.55
CA VAL A 189 11.46 9.76 1.31
C VAL A 189 10.47 10.92 1.23
N ARG A 190 10.95 12.15 1.41
CA ARG A 190 10.10 13.36 1.43
C ARG A 190 9.86 13.98 0.06
N ARG A 191 10.48 13.45 -0.98
CA ARG A 191 10.41 13.95 -2.34
C ARG A 191 10.11 12.82 -3.31
N ALA A 192 9.23 13.08 -4.28
CA ALA A 192 9.01 12.18 -5.40
C ALA A 192 9.28 12.89 -6.73
N THR A 193 9.51 12.13 -7.78
CA THR A 193 9.72 12.68 -9.10
C THR A 193 8.40 13.04 -9.79
N VAL A 194 8.48 13.97 -10.72
CA VAL A 194 7.34 14.35 -11.57
C VAL A 194 6.82 13.13 -12.34
N ARG A 195 7.71 12.19 -12.74
CA ARG A 195 7.32 10.95 -13.39
C ARG A 195 6.46 10.10 -12.44
N TRP A 196 6.91 9.87 -11.22
CA TRP A 196 6.12 9.14 -10.23
C TRP A 196 4.72 9.75 -10.05
N GLY A 197 4.65 11.08 -9.91
CA GLY A 197 3.38 11.77 -9.73
C GLY A 197 2.42 11.59 -10.92
N THR A 198 2.93 11.64 -12.16
CA THR A 198 2.09 11.45 -13.36
C THR A 198 1.66 9.99 -13.51
N GLU A 199 2.53 9.02 -13.21
CA GLU A 199 2.18 7.59 -13.21
C GLU A 199 1.08 7.29 -12.17
N ALA A 200 1.18 7.88 -10.96
CA ALA A 200 0.14 7.74 -9.94
C ALA A 200 -1.21 8.32 -10.39
N LEU A 201 -1.22 9.51 -11.01
CA LEU A 201 -2.44 10.11 -11.54
C LEU A 201 -3.06 9.26 -12.66
N ASP A 202 -2.25 8.75 -13.57
CA ASP A 202 -2.73 7.92 -14.68
C ASP A 202 -3.28 6.58 -14.15
N THR A 203 -2.67 6.02 -13.10
CA THR A 203 -3.18 4.82 -12.39
C THR A 203 -4.51 5.10 -11.69
N ILE A 204 -4.66 6.25 -11.01
CA ILE A 204 -5.93 6.66 -10.39
C ILE A 204 -7.05 6.76 -11.44
N GLU A 205 -6.78 7.40 -12.58
CA GLU A 205 -7.75 7.52 -13.67
C GLU A 205 -8.11 6.15 -14.27
N PHE A 206 -7.13 5.25 -14.41
CA PHE A 206 -7.35 3.87 -14.82
C PHE A 206 -8.25 3.12 -13.83
N ILE A 207 -7.95 3.17 -12.52
CA ILE A 207 -8.77 2.53 -11.49
C ILE A 207 -10.19 3.06 -11.51
N LYS A 208 -10.38 4.39 -11.59
CA LYS A 208 -11.72 5.00 -11.65
C LYS A 208 -12.55 4.50 -12.83
N ARG A 209 -11.92 4.22 -13.96
CA ARG A 209 -12.60 3.73 -15.15
C ARG A 209 -12.94 2.24 -15.08
N GLU A 210 -12.06 1.44 -14.47
CA GLU A 210 -12.11 -0.02 -14.57
C GLU A 210 -12.48 -0.73 -13.25
N ALA A 211 -12.78 0.00 -12.17
CA ALA A 211 -13.02 -0.57 -10.83
C ALA A 211 -14.10 -1.67 -10.81
N ALA A 212 -15.10 -1.59 -11.69
CA ALA A 212 -16.15 -2.61 -11.82
C ALA A 212 -15.64 -4.00 -12.30
N GLN A 213 -14.39 -4.08 -12.78
CA GLN A 213 -13.79 -5.37 -13.16
C GLN A 213 -13.21 -6.14 -11.98
N ILE A 214 -13.12 -5.51 -10.80
CA ILE A 214 -12.63 -6.17 -9.60
C ILE A 214 -13.73 -7.07 -9.07
N SER A 215 -13.49 -8.38 -9.09
CA SER A 215 -14.42 -9.41 -8.62
C SER A 215 -13.92 -10.20 -7.40
N ASP A 216 -12.68 -9.93 -6.96
CA ASP A 216 -12.09 -10.59 -5.80
C ASP A 216 -12.65 -10.01 -4.49
N PRO A 217 -12.69 -10.81 -3.40
CA PRO A 217 -13.10 -10.30 -2.08
C PRO A 217 -12.20 -9.13 -1.63
N MET A 218 -12.81 -8.11 -1.02
CA MET A 218 -12.10 -6.90 -0.60
C MET A 218 -12.55 -6.38 0.75
N LEU A 219 -11.58 -6.08 1.62
CA LEU A 219 -11.80 -5.29 2.83
C LEU A 219 -11.26 -3.89 2.61
N LEU A 220 -12.11 -2.88 2.72
CA LEU A 220 -11.74 -1.47 2.68
C LEU A 220 -11.65 -0.91 4.10
N ILE A 221 -10.55 -0.25 4.41
CA ILE A 221 -10.27 0.38 5.71
C ILE A 221 -9.92 1.84 5.49
N HIS A 222 -10.56 2.78 6.23
CA HIS A 222 -10.26 4.20 6.10
C HIS A 222 -10.47 4.95 7.41
N GLY A 223 -9.68 6.00 7.66
CA GLY A 223 -9.93 6.95 8.74
C GLY A 223 -10.94 8.03 8.31
N SER A 224 -11.95 8.34 9.14
CA SER A 224 -12.95 9.34 8.76
C SER A 224 -12.41 10.78 8.71
N SER A 225 -11.29 11.01 9.39
CA SER A 225 -10.61 12.32 9.47
C SER A 225 -9.31 12.37 8.65
N ASP A 226 -9.13 11.46 7.70
CA ASP A 226 -7.95 11.42 6.81
C ASP A 226 -7.85 12.70 5.95
N PRO A 227 -6.82 13.54 6.18
CA PRO A 227 -6.67 14.78 5.42
C PRO A 227 -5.90 14.60 4.10
N LEU A 228 -5.30 13.42 3.86
CA LEU A 228 -4.48 13.13 2.67
C LEU A 228 -5.28 12.48 1.56
N SER A 229 -6.24 11.63 1.92
CA SER A 229 -7.12 10.93 0.99
C SER A 229 -8.54 10.89 1.54
N GLU A 230 -9.50 11.35 0.76
CA GLU A 230 -10.88 11.40 1.23
C GLU A 230 -11.46 9.99 1.45
N ALA A 231 -12.05 9.74 2.65
CA ALA A 231 -12.74 8.48 2.95
C ALA A 231 -13.89 8.17 1.95
N TYR A 232 -14.34 9.19 1.22
CA TYR A 232 -15.22 9.04 0.06
C TYR A 232 -14.65 8.03 -0.96
N GLY A 233 -13.34 7.99 -1.16
CA GLY A 233 -12.68 7.06 -2.09
C GLY A 233 -12.98 5.59 -1.78
N SER A 234 -12.89 5.20 -0.50
CA SER A 234 -13.24 3.83 -0.08
C SER A 234 -14.74 3.54 -0.21
N ARG A 235 -15.61 4.51 0.10
CA ARG A 235 -17.06 4.37 -0.12
C ARG A 235 -17.38 4.21 -1.60
N TRP A 236 -16.75 5.02 -2.44
CA TRP A 236 -16.89 4.99 -3.90
C TRP A 236 -16.46 3.64 -4.48
N LEU A 237 -15.37 3.03 -3.97
CA LEU A 237 -14.94 1.68 -4.36
C LEU A 237 -15.97 0.63 -3.96
N ALA A 238 -16.43 0.64 -2.70
CA ALA A 238 -17.40 -0.32 -2.20
C ALA A 238 -18.70 -0.37 -3.02
N GLU A 239 -19.05 0.74 -3.65
CA GLU A 239 -20.25 0.84 -4.53
C GLU A 239 -20.00 0.35 -5.96
N ARG A 240 -18.75 0.16 -6.37
CA ARG A 240 -18.38 -0.04 -7.80
C ARG A 240 -17.68 -1.34 -8.11
N VAL A 241 -16.96 -1.91 -7.16
CA VAL A 241 -16.34 -3.22 -7.34
C VAL A 241 -17.44 -4.29 -7.37
N ASP A 242 -17.32 -5.28 -8.26
CA ASP A 242 -18.29 -6.37 -8.39
C ASP A 242 -18.09 -7.47 -7.33
N GLY A 243 -16.89 -7.53 -6.73
CA GLY A 243 -16.54 -8.49 -5.69
C GLY A 243 -17.21 -8.20 -4.34
N GLU A 244 -17.29 -9.24 -3.51
CA GLU A 244 -17.74 -9.10 -2.11
C GLU A 244 -16.86 -8.09 -1.38
N THR A 245 -17.46 -7.01 -0.88
CA THR A 245 -16.72 -5.88 -0.31
C THR A 245 -17.26 -5.48 1.04
N ASP A 246 -16.39 -5.48 2.04
CA ASP A 246 -16.65 -4.90 3.36
C ASP A 246 -15.96 -3.54 3.48
N LEU A 247 -16.59 -2.60 4.16
CA LEU A 247 -16.03 -1.27 4.43
C LEU A 247 -16.06 -0.97 5.93
N ILE A 248 -14.90 -0.65 6.48
CA ILE A 248 -14.73 -0.18 7.85
C ILE A 248 -14.17 1.26 7.81
N VAL A 249 -14.94 2.20 8.31
CA VAL A 249 -14.49 3.59 8.48
C VAL A 249 -14.31 3.85 9.97
N TYR A 250 -13.06 4.07 10.40
CA TYR A 250 -12.72 4.37 11.78
C TYR A 250 -12.98 5.84 12.08
N ASP A 251 -13.92 6.08 12.97
CA ASP A 251 -14.32 7.46 13.32
C ASP A 251 -13.18 8.21 14.02
N GLY A 252 -12.88 9.41 13.54
CA GLY A 252 -11.81 10.27 14.02
C GLY A 252 -10.39 9.85 13.60
N SER A 253 -10.17 8.65 13.07
CA SER A 253 -8.82 8.20 12.66
C SER A 253 -8.30 8.98 11.45
N LEU A 254 -6.98 9.16 11.40
CA LEU A 254 -6.26 9.84 10.34
C LEU A 254 -5.86 8.87 9.20
N HIS A 255 -4.81 9.22 8.43
CA HIS A 255 -4.42 8.49 7.22
C HIS A 255 -3.94 7.06 7.48
N GLU A 256 -3.26 6.81 8.60
CA GLU A 256 -2.70 5.51 8.98
C GLU A 256 -3.50 4.85 10.13
N PRO A 257 -4.71 4.30 9.90
CA PRO A 257 -5.48 3.66 10.97
C PRO A 257 -4.71 2.56 11.71
N HIS A 258 -3.82 1.86 11.00
CA HIS A 258 -2.96 0.81 11.56
C HIS A 258 -1.87 1.33 12.51
N ASN A 259 -1.59 2.62 12.48
CA ASN A 259 -0.68 3.34 13.37
C ASN A 259 -1.45 4.33 14.29
N ASP A 260 -2.76 4.21 14.39
CA ASP A 260 -3.61 5.05 15.23
C ASP A 260 -4.39 4.20 16.27
N PRO A 261 -3.70 3.58 17.23
CA PRO A 261 -4.26 2.57 18.14
C PRO A 261 -5.38 3.11 19.02
N LYS A 262 -5.49 4.43 19.19
CA LYS A 262 -6.55 5.07 19.96
C LYS A 262 -7.92 4.93 19.28
N TYR A 263 -7.95 4.81 17.95
CA TYR A 263 -9.17 4.86 17.15
C TYR A 263 -9.45 3.59 16.37
N ALA A 264 -8.49 2.66 16.26
CA ALA A 264 -8.62 1.51 15.38
C ALA A 264 -7.99 0.23 15.95
N ASP A 265 -8.67 -0.91 15.81
CA ASP A 265 -8.11 -2.25 15.95
C ASP A 265 -8.03 -2.92 14.58
N VAL A 266 -7.22 -2.38 13.70
CA VAL A 266 -7.06 -2.88 12.33
C VAL A 266 -6.66 -4.35 12.30
N ALA A 267 -5.75 -4.78 13.19
CA ALA A 267 -5.33 -6.18 13.26
C ALA A 267 -6.49 -7.13 13.61
N GLY A 268 -7.37 -6.71 14.53
CA GLY A 268 -8.55 -7.48 14.89
C GLY A 268 -9.59 -7.55 13.76
N ASP A 269 -9.78 -6.43 13.04
CA ASP A 269 -10.74 -6.37 11.94
C ASP A 269 -10.27 -7.18 10.73
N VAL A 270 -9.00 -7.08 10.36
CA VAL A 270 -8.39 -7.91 9.31
C VAL A 270 -8.51 -9.39 9.66
N LEU A 271 -8.23 -9.79 10.90
CA LEU A 271 -8.40 -11.18 11.33
C LEU A 271 -9.85 -11.66 11.19
N ARG A 272 -10.82 -10.85 11.64
CA ARG A 272 -12.26 -11.21 11.54
C ARG A 272 -12.69 -11.39 10.09
N TRP A 273 -12.17 -10.56 9.21
CA TRP A 273 -12.48 -10.63 7.78
C TRP A 273 -11.85 -11.88 7.13
N ILE A 274 -10.60 -12.18 7.41
CA ILE A 274 -9.89 -13.37 6.89
C ILE A 274 -10.55 -14.69 7.35
N GLN A 275 -11.24 -14.69 8.47
CA GLN A 275 -11.84 -15.90 9.07
C GLN A 275 -13.29 -16.18 8.64
N ARG A 276 -13.86 -15.38 7.77
CA ARG A 276 -15.20 -15.62 7.19
C ARG A 276 -15.14 -16.70 6.11
#